data_3f926df789ad9bb60e11bce64400df0f
#
_entry.id   3f926df789ad9bb60e11bce64400df0f
#
_cell.length_a   1.000
_cell.length_b   1.000
_cell.length_c   1.000
_cell.angle_alpha   90.00
_cell.angle_beta   90.00
_cell.angle_gamma   90.00
#
_symmetry.space_group_name_H-M   'P 1'
#
loop_
_entity.id
_entity.type
_entity.pdbx_description
1 polymer ?
#
loop_
_entity_poly.entity_id
_entity_poly.type
_entity_poly.pdbx_seq_one_letter_code
_entity_poly.pdbx_strand_id
1 'polypeptide(L)'
;MHVSGVDNVVKYLNAQVIKLDMAAKNFVQKGGLIVANHAKDEFQGGGTPDENHPRPTLRTGNLRNSIKVLDVRQESLGVWSSKTGPTLIYGRRVELGFNPFGPAGAYGRGHAKTRAFPYLAPGFEKSRGELKELYNYEFRKALS
;
A
#
# COMPACT_ATOMS: atom_id res chain seq x y z
N MET A 1 -50.86 -9.26 4.34
CA MET A 1 -50.51 -8.32 5.41
C MET A 1 -49.27 -7.53 4.96
N HIS A 2 -49.43 -6.29 4.58
CA HIS A 2 -48.29 -5.42 4.29
C HIS A 2 -47.81 -4.81 5.63
N VAL A 3 -46.63 -5.25 6.09
CA VAL A 3 -46.00 -4.67 7.27
C VAL A 3 -45.19 -3.47 6.81
N SER A 4 -45.82 -2.30 6.75
CA SER A 4 -45.23 -1.04 6.25
C SER A 4 -43.92 -0.61 6.98
N GLY A 5 -43.64 -1.14 8.17
CA GLY A 5 -42.43 -0.88 8.90
C GLY A 5 -41.20 -1.63 8.41
N VAL A 6 -41.35 -2.82 7.81
CA VAL A 6 -40.27 -3.66 7.35
C VAL A 6 -39.55 -3.01 6.16
N ASP A 7 -40.27 -2.47 5.21
CA ASP A 7 -39.70 -1.82 4.03
C ASP A 7 -38.81 -0.62 4.39
N ASN A 8 -39.21 0.14 5.41
CA ASN A 8 -38.43 1.29 5.90
C ASN A 8 -37.13 0.81 6.59
N VAL A 9 -37.19 -0.26 7.38
CA VAL A 9 -35.99 -0.85 7.99
C VAL A 9 -35.03 -1.39 6.93
N VAL A 10 -35.54 -2.10 5.93
CA VAL A 10 -34.72 -2.63 4.83
C VAL A 10 -34.06 -1.49 4.05
N LYS A 11 -34.78 -0.43 3.72
CA LYS A 11 -34.20 0.77 3.06
C LYS A 11 -33.12 1.43 3.91
N TYR A 12 -33.35 1.57 5.21
CA TYR A 12 -32.36 2.13 6.12
C TYR A 12 -31.10 1.28 6.19
N LEU A 13 -31.24 -0.03 6.35
CA LEU A 13 -30.09 -0.97 6.41
C LEU A 13 -29.29 -0.95 5.11
N ASN A 14 -29.97 -0.97 3.96
CA ASN A 14 -29.30 -0.87 2.65
C ASN A 14 -28.52 0.46 2.50
N ALA A 15 -29.06 1.57 2.96
CA ALA A 15 -28.37 2.84 2.96
C ALA A 15 -27.12 2.82 3.86
N GLN A 16 -27.16 2.16 5.02
CA GLN A 16 -25.99 1.98 5.90
C GLN A 16 -24.93 1.10 5.26
N VAL A 17 -25.32 0.00 4.61
CA VAL A 17 -24.37 -0.87 3.88
C VAL A 17 -23.63 -0.08 2.80
N ILE A 18 -24.31 0.76 2.03
CA ILE A 18 -23.69 1.60 1.00
C ILE A 18 -22.71 2.60 1.62
N LYS A 19 -23.08 3.25 2.73
CA LYS A 19 -22.18 4.19 3.43
C LYS A 19 -20.92 3.50 3.93
N LEU A 20 -21.03 2.30 4.52
CA LEU A 20 -19.90 1.52 5.00
C LEU A 20 -19.00 1.02 3.86
N ASP A 21 -19.57 0.62 2.73
CA ASP A 21 -18.81 0.23 1.54
C ASP A 21 -18.00 1.41 0.99
N MET A 22 -18.60 2.61 0.94
CA MET A 22 -17.89 3.84 0.56
C MET A 22 -16.79 4.21 1.55
N ALA A 23 -17.00 4.02 2.86
CA ALA A 23 -15.99 4.25 3.88
C ALA A 23 -14.80 3.29 3.72
N ALA A 24 -15.07 2.01 3.44
CA ALA A 24 -14.04 1.02 3.16
C ALA A 24 -13.22 1.38 1.93
N LYS A 25 -13.86 1.81 0.84
CA LYS A 25 -13.19 2.32 -0.37
C LYS A 25 -12.28 3.51 -0.04
N ASN A 26 -12.81 4.51 0.65
CA ASN A 26 -12.06 5.71 1.02
C ASN A 26 -10.86 5.38 1.91
N PHE A 27 -11.05 4.49 2.90
CA PHE A 27 -9.98 4.03 3.77
C PHE A 27 -8.85 3.37 2.98
N VAL A 28 -9.17 2.44 2.09
CA VAL A 28 -8.17 1.71 1.30
C VAL A 28 -7.42 2.63 0.34
N GLN A 29 -8.12 3.57 -0.29
CA GLN A 29 -7.52 4.54 -1.21
C GLN A 29 -6.57 5.51 -0.49
N LYS A 30 -7.02 6.13 0.59
CA LYS A 30 -6.22 7.06 1.41
C LYS A 30 -5.09 6.33 2.14
N GLY A 31 -5.37 5.13 2.67
CA GLY A 31 -4.38 4.29 3.32
C GLY A 31 -3.24 3.90 2.39
N GLY A 32 -3.54 3.58 1.15
CA GLY A 32 -2.51 3.34 0.13
C GLY A 32 -1.58 4.54 -0.09
N LEU A 33 -2.11 5.76 -0.06
CA LEU A 33 -1.31 6.99 -0.15
C LEU A 33 -0.41 7.20 1.08
N ILE A 34 -0.93 6.95 2.28
CA ILE A 34 -0.15 7.02 3.53
C ILE A 34 1.04 6.05 3.45
N VAL A 35 0.80 4.80 3.09
CA VAL A 35 1.86 3.79 2.91
C VAL A 35 2.87 4.23 1.85
N ALA A 36 2.41 4.77 0.71
CA ALA A 36 3.30 5.28 -0.34
C ALA A 36 4.22 6.41 0.18
N ASN A 37 3.70 7.31 0.99
CA ASN A 37 4.48 8.42 1.55
C ASN A 37 5.52 7.91 2.54
N HIS A 38 5.15 7.06 3.50
CA HIS A 38 6.11 6.46 4.43
C HIS A 38 7.18 5.64 3.70
N ALA A 39 6.83 4.90 2.64
CA ALA A 39 7.81 4.20 1.83
C ALA A 39 8.79 5.14 1.11
N LYS A 40 8.33 6.31 0.68
CA LYS A 40 9.21 7.35 0.09
C LYS A 40 10.15 7.97 1.11
N ASP A 41 9.74 8.05 2.38
CA ASP A 41 10.54 8.63 3.46
C ASP A 41 11.64 7.66 3.95
N GLU A 42 11.57 6.38 3.55
CA GLU A 42 12.65 5.42 3.82
C GLU A 42 13.90 5.67 2.95
N PHE A 43 13.81 6.46 1.89
CA PHE A 43 14.97 6.77 1.05
C PHE A 43 15.86 7.82 1.72
N GLN A 44 17.14 7.50 1.85
CA GLN A 44 18.15 8.42 2.37
C GLN A 44 18.68 9.32 1.26
N GLY A 45 19.12 10.52 1.63
CA GLY A 45 19.86 11.40 0.73
C GLY A 45 21.19 10.79 0.32
N GLY A 46 21.68 11.13 -0.85
CA GLY A 46 22.91 10.76 -1.56
C GLY A 46 23.92 9.82 -0.90
N GLY A 47 24.63 9.08 -1.70
CA GLY A 47 25.65 8.14 -1.27
C GLY A 47 25.43 6.72 -1.79
N THR A 48 26.42 5.85 -1.55
CA THR A 48 26.30 4.41 -1.86
C THR A 48 25.71 3.69 -0.66
N PRO A 49 24.69 2.82 -0.84
CA PRO A 49 24.23 1.97 0.25
C PRO A 49 25.36 1.05 0.70
N ASP A 50 25.65 1.06 1.99
CA ASP A 50 26.63 0.18 2.62
C ASP A 50 26.01 -0.57 3.82
N GLU A 51 26.83 -1.31 4.57
CA GLU A 51 26.36 -2.06 5.75
C GLU A 51 25.86 -1.14 6.88
N ASN A 52 26.39 0.08 6.96
CA ASN A 52 26.00 1.08 7.94
C ASN A 52 24.73 1.85 7.51
N HIS A 53 24.38 1.77 6.22
CA HIS A 53 23.23 2.45 5.62
C HIS A 53 22.31 1.41 4.97
N PRO A 54 21.49 0.68 5.75
CA PRO A 54 20.64 -0.40 5.24
C PRO A 54 19.43 0.08 4.43
N ARG A 55 19.24 1.40 4.29
CA ARG A 55 18.15 2.01 3.54
C ARG A 55 18.56 2.30 2.10
N PRO A 56 17.59 2.30 1.15
CA PRO A 56 17.90 2.68 -0.22
C PRO A 56 18.33 4.15 -0.30
N THR A 57 19.35 4.43 -1.08
CA THR A 57 19.84 5.78 -1.29
C THR A 57 19.23 6.43 -2.53
N LEU A 58 19.04 7.75 -2.46
CA LEU A 58 18.60 8.55 -3.60
C LEU A 58 19.78 8.76 -4.56
N ARG A 59 19.75 8.08 -5.72
CA ARG A 59 20.67 8.38 -6.83
C ARG A 59 20.06 9.40 -7.79
N THR A 60 18.90 9.09 -8.36
CA THR A 60 18.19 9.97 -9.31
C THR A 60 16.80 10.37 -8.80
N GLY A 61 16.34 9.78 -7.69
CA GLY A 61 14.98 9.95 -7.17
C GLY A 61 13.90 9.21 -7.97
N ASN A 62 14.23 8.60 -9.13
CA ASN A 62 13.24 7.96 -9.99
C ASN A 62 12.48 6.84 -9.28
N LEU A 63 13.17 5.98 -8.52
CA LEU A 63 12.52 4.91 -7.77
C LEU A 63 11.58 5.46 -6.72
N ARG A 64 12.02 6.41 -5.90
CA ARG A 64 11.20 7.09 -4.89
C ARG A 64 9.94 7.70 -5.52
N ASN A 65 10.10 8.42 -6.62
CA ASN A 65 9.00 9.08 -7.31
C ASN A 65 8.04 8.11 -8.00
N SER A 66 8.50 6.89 -8.32
CA SER A 66 7.68 5.84 -8.93
C SER A 66 6.75 5.13 -7.94
N ILE A 67 6.93 5.33 -6.61
CA ILE A 67 6.10 4.70 -5.59
C ILE A 67 4.75 5.42 -5.55
N LYS A 68 3.69 4.67 -5.79
CA LYS A 68 2.31 5.17 -5.77
C LYS A 68 1.32 4.05 -5.51
N VAL A 69 0.07 4.41 -5.33
CA VAL A 69 -1.04 3.45 -5.35
C VAL A 69 -1.24 2.99 -6.79
N LEU A 70 -1.06 1.70 -7.03
CA LEU A 70 -1.10 1.10 -8.37
C LEU A 70 -2.51 0.68 -8.76
N ASP A 71 -3.26 0.18 -7.78
CA ASP A 71 -4.57 -0.39 -7.99
C ASP A 71 -5.44 -0.23 -6.74
N VAL A 72 -6.72 0.08 -6.93
CA VAL A 72 -7.76 0.08 -5.89
C VAL A 72 -8.97 -0.61 -6.47
N ARG A 73 -9.34 -1.75 -5.92
CA ARG A 73 -10.46 -2.54 -6.45
C ARG A 73 -11.34 -3.10 -5.35
N GLN A 74 -12.58 -3.35 -5.72
CA GLN A 74 -13.53 -4.06 -4.91
C GLN A 74 -13.39 -5.57 -5.18
N GLU A 75 -13.12 -6.34 -4.14
CA GLU A 75 -13.05 -7.81 -4.21
C GLU A 75 -14.45 -8.44 -4.01
N SER A 76 -15.21 -7.86 -3.08
CA SER A 76 -16.61 -8.18 -2.83
C SER A 76 -17.29 -7.02 -2.10
N LEU A 77 -18.58 -7.13 -1.82
CA LEU A 77 -19.31 -6.10 -1.07
C LEU A 77 -18.66 -5.88 0.30
N GLY A 78 -18.26 -4.63 0.58
CA GLY A 78 -17.57 -4.25 1.82
C GLY A 78 -16.10 -4.64 1.89
N VAL A 79 -15.56 -5.33 0.89
CA VAL A 79 -14.15 -5.76 0.84
C VAL A 79 -13.43 -5.04 -0.29
N TRP A 80 -12.54 -4.15 0.09
CA TRP A 80 -11.71 -3.37 -0.82
C TRP A 80 -10.23 -3.67 -0.61
N SER A 81 -9.47 -3.67 -1.68
CA SER A 81 -8.02 -3.85 -1.64
C SER A 81 -7.31 -2.74 -2.40
N SER A 82 -6.08 -2.41 -1.99
CA SER A 82 -5.19 -1.57 -2.78
C SER A 82 -3.80 -2.19 -2.86
N LYS A 83 -3.12 -1.87 -3.96
CA LYS A 83 -1.72 -2.22 -4.15
C LYS A 83 -0.91 -0.94 -4.19
N THR A 84 0.10 -0.86 -3.34
CA THR A 84 1.04 0.27 -3.29
C THR A 84 2.43 -0.24 -3.58
N GLY A 85 3.16 0.45 -4.44
CA GLY A 85 4.51 0.06 -4.80
C GLY A 85 5.09 0.88 -5.94
N PRO A 86 6.32 0.56 -6.36
CA PRO A 86 6.98 1.23 -7.47
C PRO A 86 6.42 0.77 -8.81
N THR A 87 6.34 1.69 -9.76
CA THR A 87 6.03 1.37 -11.18
C THR A 87 7.25 0.90 -11.96
N LEU A 88 8.45 1.10 -11.40
CA LEU A 88 9.70 0.70 -12.05
C LEU A 88 10.03 -0.77 -11.74
N ILE A 89 10.36 -1.52 -12.79
CA ILE A 89 10.63 -2.97 -12.74
C ILE A 89 11.72 -3.33 -11.72
N TYR A 90 12.75 -2.49 -11.60
CA TYR A 90 13.85 -2.75 -10.67
C TYR A 90 13.51 -2.47 -9.20
N GLY A 91 12.37 -1.83 -8.91
CA GLY A 91 11.95 -1.53 -7.54
C GLY A 91 11.83 -2.77 -6.65
N ARG A 92 11.32 -3.88 -7.21
CA ARG A 92 11.25 -5.16 -6.50
C ARG A 92 12.64 -5.71 -6.15
N ARG A 93 13.63 -5.51 -7.03
CA ARG A 93 15.02 -5.95 -6.77
C ARG A 93 15.67 -5.15 -5.65
N VAL A 94 15.35 -3.87 -5.55
CA VAL A 94 15.82 -3.02 -4.45
C VAL A 94 15.20 -3.48 -3.13
N GLU A 95 13.88 -3.69 -3.10
CA GLU A 95 13.16 -4.14 -1.90
C GLU A 95 13.66 -5.49 -1.36
N LEU A 96 13.77 -6.50 -2.26
CA LEU A 96 14.02 -7.89 -1.89
C LEU A 96 15.47 -8.33 -2.09
N GLY A 97 16.29 -7.50 -2.72
CA GLY A 97 17.58 -7.91 -3.23
C GLY A 97 17.44 -8.77 -4.49
N PHE A 98 18.58 -9.11 -5.06
CA PHE A 98 18.64 -9.94 -6.25
C PHE A 98 19.77 -10.96 -6.16
N ASN A 99 19.43 -12.22 -6.38
CA ASN A 99 20.40 -13.32 -6.49
C ASN A 99 20.25 -13.99 -7.87
N PRO A 100 21.16 -13.73 -8.81
CA PRO A 100 21.08 -14.31 -10.16
C PRO A 100 21.29 -15.83 -10.19
N PHE A 101 21.82 -16.41 -9.09
CA PHE A 101 22.11 -17.84 -8.96
C PHE A 101 21.03 -18.61 -8.17
N GLY A 102 19.94 -17.97 -7.79
CA GLY A 102 18.83 -18.63 -7.11
C GLY A 102 17.95 -19.44 -8.08
N PRO A 103 17.02 -20.31 -7.56
CA PRO A 103 16.19 -21.19 -8.38
C PRO A 103 15.28 -20.49 -9.40
N ALA A 104 15.09 -19.19 -9.29
CA ALA A 104 14.43 -18.34 -10.27
C ALA A 104 15.41 -17.61 -11.21
N GLY A 105 16.68 -17.99 -11.20
CA GLY A 105 17.81 -17.28 -11.81
C GLY A 105 17.98 -17.48 -13.31
N ALA A 106 16.93 -17.33 -14.09
CA ALA A 106 17.00 -17.32 -15.55
C ALA A 106 17.52 -15.98 -16.13
N TYR A 107 18.27 -15.20 -15.37
CA TYR A 107 18.90 -13.97 -15.85
C TYR A 107 20.36 -14.23 -16.12
N GLY A 108 20.74 -14.19 -17.41
CA GLY A 108 22.03 -14.58 -17.95
C GLY A 108 23.26 -14.04 -17.22
N ARG A 109 24.41 -14.60 -17.56
CA ARG A 109 25.75 -14.29 -17.04
C ARG A 109 25.99 -12.77 -17.03
N GLY A 110 26.40 -12.24 -15.87
CA GLY A 110 26.80 -10.84 -15.73
C GLY A 110 26.05 -10.00 -14.70
N HIS A 111 25.03 -10.54 -14.02
CA HIS A 111 24.36 -9.81 -12.96
C HIS A 111 24.97 -10.14 -11.58
N ALA A 112 25.50 -9.12 -10.91
CA ALA A 112 25.99 -9.25 -9.56
C ALA A 112 24.84 -9.47 -8.56
N LYS A 113 25.09 -10.26 -7.52
CA LYS A 113 24.21 -10.37 -6.35
C LYS A 113 24.07 -9.00 -5.70
N THR A 114 22.85 -8.54 -5.48
CA THR A 114 22.57 -7.29 -4.79
C THR A 114 21.86 -7.56 -3.47
N ARG A 115 22.29 -6.85 -2.41
CA ARG A 115 21.62 -6.87 -1.10
C ARG A 115 20.24 -6.24 -1.20
N ALA A 116 19.32 -6.67 -0.35
CA ALA A 116 18.02 -6.02 -0.16
C ALA A 116 18.20 -4.69 0.57
N PHE A 117 17.49 -3.69 0.09
CA PHE A 117 17.32 -2.37 0.72
C PHE A 117 15.82 -2.08 0.83
N PRO A 118 15.13 -2.65 1.85
CA PRO A 118 13.69 -2.56 1.96
C PRO A 118 13.23 -1.11 2.24
N TYR A 119 12.14 -0.72 1.63
CA TYR A 119 11.48 0.57 1.82
C TYR A 119 9.95 0.44 1.94
N LEU A 120 9.35 -0.57 1.30
CA LEU A 120 7.91 -0.80 1.39
C LEU A 120 7.53 -1.42 2.73
N ALA A 121 8.24 -2.45 3.17
CA ALA A 121 7.95 -3.12 4.42
C ALA A 121 8.11 -2.17 5.64
N PRO A 122 9.24 -1.47 5.82
CA PRO A 122 9.36 -0.51 6.93
C PRO A 122 8.40 0.67 6.79
N GLY A 123 8.13 1.16 5.57
CA GLY A 123 7.14 2.21 5.33
C GLY A 123 5.73 1.78 5.76
N PHE A 124 5.33 0.55 5.45
CA PHE A 124 4.06 -0.01 5.91
C PHE A 124 4.00 -0.11 7.44
N GLU A 125 5.04 -0.62 8.10
CA GLU A 125 5.06 -0.73 9.56
C GLU A 125 4.93 0.64 10.25
N LYS A 126 5.60 1.67 9.73
CA LYS A 126 5.50 3.04 10.25
C LYS A 126 4.11 3.65 10.04
N SER A 127 3.42 3.28 8.98
CA SER A 127 2.09 3.80 8.65
C SER A 127 0.96 3.24 9.52
N ARG A 128 1.19 2.18 10.30
CA ARG A 128 0.12 1.46 11.05
C ARG A 128 -0.68 2.36 12.00
N GLY A 129 -0.03 3.31 12.68
CA GLY A 129 -0.69 4.26 13.58
C GLY A 129 -1.69 5.14 12.82
N GLU A 130 -1.23 5.77 11.76
CA GLU A 130 -2.05 6.63 10.91
C GLU A 130 -3.18 5.87 10.21
N LEU A 131 -2.92 4.63 9.79
CA LEU A 131 -3.95 3.77 9.20
C LEU A 131 -5.07 3.44 10.19
N LYS A 132 -4.73 3.20 11.46
CA LYS A 132 -5.72 2.98 12.51
C LYS A 132 -6.57 4.23 12.77
N GLU A 133 -5.96 5.40 12.81
CA GLU A 133 -6.67 6.67 12.96
C GLU A 133 -7.59 6.95 11.77
N LEU A 134 -7.09 6.76 10.56
CA LEU A 134 -7.86 6.90 9.33
C LEU A 134 -9.06 5.93 9.29
N TYR A 135 -8.87 4.68 9.68
CA TYR A 135 -9.95 3.70 9.80
C TYR A 135 -11.04 4.22 10.74
N ASN A 136 -10.68 4.61 11.96
CA ASN A 136 -11.62 5.12 12.93
C ASN A 136 -12.37 6.36 12.44
N TYR A 137 -11.68 7.25 11.73
CA TYR A 137 -12.28 8.46 11.16
C TYR A 137 -13.31 8.14 10.06
N GLU A 138 -12.94 7.35 9.06
CA GLU A 138 -13.82 7.05 7.91
C GLU A 138 -15.06 6.27 8.34
N PHE A 139 -14.92 5.29 9.24
CA PHE A 139 -16.04 4.47 9.68
C PHE A 139 -16.95 5.20 10.68
N ARG A 140 -16.41 6.02 11.57
CA ARG A 140 -17.26 6.87 12.44
C ARG A 140 -18.06 7.86 11.64
N LYS A 141 -17.44 8.50 10.63
CA LYS A 141 -18.13 9.42 9.72
C LYS A 141 -19.25 8.74 8.92
N ALA A 142 -19.07 7.48 8.55
CA ALA A 142 -20.08 6.74 7.81
C ALA A 142 -21.31 6.37 8.66
N LEU A 143 -21.10 6.18 9.99
CA LEU A 143 -22.14 5.79 10.93
C LEU A 143 -22.86 7.00 11.59
N SER A 144 -22.32 8.19 11.45
CA SER A 144 -22.97 9.43 11.88
C SER A 144 -23.98 9.90 10.83
#